data_ebb6023544e4edc12e00a7dfb1977af2
#
_entry.id   ebb6023544e4edc12e00a7dfb1977af2
#
_cell.length_a   1.000
_cell.length_b   1.000
_cell.length_c   1.000
_cell.angle_alpha   90.00
_cell.angle_beta   90.00
_cell.angle_gamma   90.00
#
_symmetry.space_group_name_H-M   'P 1'
#
loop_
_entity.id
_entity.type
_entity.pdbx_description
1 polymer ?
#
loop_
_entity_poly.entity_id
_entity_poly.type
_entity_poly.pdbx_seq_one_letter_code
_entity_poly.pdbx_strand_id
1 'polypeptide(L)'
;NDADSKLQQETIGILGTNLIYACFFNHTDPKQLLKSLYDNLSRTNIEIDMIKITGPDFKEVDNRLLSLTLVKEKMTDAVIFSPDGVNQQPADILYKKNILTIRGSFRPVTKVNIDMFENGMQKFLENSKVEEENLQLIFEITLSNLKMEGEINEKDFLDRADILCSLGHTVMISNYKKYYKLIEYLSQFTKARMGLIIGVDNLLEMFDESYYRNLNGGTMEAFGIIFTR
;
A
#
# COMPACT_ATOMS: atom_id res chain seq x y z
N ASN A 1 28.13 -6.65 7.23
CA ASN A 1 29.17 -6.86 6.23
C ASN A 1 29.62 -5.50 5.71
N ASP A 2 30.95 -5.24 5.66
CA ASP A 2 31.50 -3.91 5.25
C ASP A 2 31.07 -3.50 3.84
N ALA A 3 30.94 -4.47 2.92
CA ALA A 3 30.47 -4.22 1.56
C ALA A 3 29.02 -3.72 1.53
N ASP A 4 28.14 -4.28 2.34
CA ASP A 4 26.73 -3.87 2.43
C ASP A 4 26.62 -2.48 3.03
N SER A 5 27.43 -2.18 4.06
CA SER A 5 27.47 -0.84 4.68
C SER A 5 27.94 0.22 3.71
N LYS A 6 28.95 -0.09 2.89
CA LYS A 6 29.46 0.83 1.85
C LYS A 6 28.41 1.09 0.78
N LEU A 7 27.76 0.02 0.27
CA LEU A 7 26.69 0.14 -0.71
C LEU A 7 25.52 0.99 -0.18
N GLN A 8 25.14 0.79 1.09
CA GLN A 8 24.09 1.57 1.73
C GLN A 8 24.47 3.05 1.83
N GLN A 9 25.70 3.37 2.22
CA GLN A 9 26.19 4.76 2.30
C GLN A 9 26.21 5.43 0.91
N GLU A 10 26.70 4.73 -0.12
CA GLU A 10 26.70 5.22 -1.48
C GLU A 10 25.28 5.49 -1.98
N THR A 11 24.35 4.55 -1.76
CA THR A 11 22.94 4.67 -2.15
C THR A 11 22.28 5.89 -1.51
N ILE A 12 22.47 6.08 -0.19
CA ILE A 12 21.90 7.21 0.54
C ILE A 12 22.55 8.53 0.07
N GLY A 13 23.85 8.53 -0.20
CA GLY A 13 24.57 9.69 -0.74
C GLY A 13 24.04 10.12 -2.11
N ILE A 14 23.80 9.16 -3.02
CA ILE A 14 23.20 9.42 -4.34
C ILE A 14 21.78 9.97 -4.16
N LEU A 15 20.95 9.33 -3.33
CA LEU A 15 19.59 9.81 -3.08
C LEU A 15 19.57 11.23 -2.52
N GLY A 16 20.46 11.54 -1.57
CA GLY A 16 20.58 12.89 -1.01
C GLY A 16 20.95 13.93 -2.06
N THR A 17 21.90 13.61 -2.94
CA THR A 17 22.29 14.46 -4.08
C THR A 17 21.12 14.67 -5.04
N ASN A 18 20.41 13.58 -5.40
CA ASN A 18 19.24 13.63 -6.27
C ASN A 18 18.13 14.49 -5.67
N LEU A 19 17.90 14.39 -4.35
CA LEU A 19 16.89 15.18 -3.65
C LEU A 19 17.24 16.68 -3.70
N ILE A 20 18.49 17.06 -3.45
CA ILE A 20 18.93 18.44 -3.55
C ILE A 20 18.75 18.95 -4.98
N TYR A 21 19.20 18.20 -5.98
CA TYR A 21 19.03 18.55 -7.39
C TYR A 21 17.55 18.72 -7.75
N ALA A 22 16.70 17.75 -7.36
CA ALA A 22 15.28 17.78 -7.64
C ALA A 22 14.58 19.00 -7.02
N CYS A 23 14.94 19.37 -5.79
CA CYS A 23 14.39 20.56 -5.13
C CYS A 23 14.79 21.86 -5.83
N PHE A 24 15.99 21.95 -6.41
CA PHE A 24 16.45 23.15 -7.09
C PHE A 24 15.94 23.27 -8.54
N PHE A 25 15.88 22.17 -9.27
CA PHE A 25 15.62 22.19 -10.71
C PHE A 25 14.26 21.67 -11.12
N ASN A 26 13.62 20.84 -10.30
CA ASN A 26 12.36 20.17 -10.63
C ASN A 26 11.20 20.57 -9.69
N HIS A 27 11.38 21.58 -8.82
CA HIS A 27 10.35 21.97 -7.83
C HIS A 27 9.03 22.41 -8.46
N THR A 28 9.05 22.92 -9.69
CA THR A 28 7.84 23.33 -10.41
C THR A 28 7.02 22.17 -11.00
N ASP A 29 7.61 20.97 -11.08
CA ASP A 29 6.94 19.74 -11.51
C ASP A 29 7.16 18.63 -10.46
N PRO A 30 6.22 18.47 -9.51
CA PRO A 30 6.34 17.48 -8.44
C PRO A 30 6.47 16.03 -8.94
N LYS A 31 5.90 15.69 -10.12
CA LYS A 31 6.04 14.34 -10.70
C LYS A 31 7.46 14.13 -11.25
N GLN A 32 8.02 15.14 -11.91
CA GLN A 32 9.40 15.07 -12.38
C GLN A 32 10.40 15.10 -11.23
N LEU A 33 10.14 15.92 -10.20
CA LEU A 33 10.91 15.92 -8.95
C LEU A 33 11.02 14.51 -8.40
N LEU A 34 9.88 13.82 -8.27
CA LEU A 34 9.80 12.48 -7.73
C LEU A 34 10.58 11.45 -8.57
N LYS A 35 10.44 11.50 -9.90
CA LYS A 35 11.17 10.61 -10.82
C LYS A 35 12.68 10.78 -10.74
N SER A 36 13.15 12.02 -10.62
CA SER A 36 14.59 12.31 -10.56
C SER A 36 15.27 11.82 -9.27
N LEU A 37 14.51 11.44 -8.23
CA LEU A 37 15.09 10.82 -7.03
C LEU A 37 15.77 9.49 -7.32
N TYR A 38 15.36 8.78 -8.37
CA TYR A 38 15.93 7.49 -8.75
C TYR A 38 17.04 7.59 -9.82
N ASP A 39 17.53 8.78 -10.14
CA ASP A 39 18.66 8.93 -11.07
C ASP A 39 19.89 8.18 -10.51
N ASN A 40 20.41 7.23 -11.30
CA ASN A 40 21.49 6.30 -10.91
C ASN A 40 21.18 5.40 -9.68
N LEU A 41 19.89 5.24 -9.34
CA LEU A 41 19.42 4.33 -8.31
C LEU A 41 18.42 3.32 -8.88
N SER A 42 18.29 2.19 -8.20
CA SER A 42 17.25 1.20 -8.50
C SER A 42 16.47 0.85 -7.23
N ARG A 43 15.27 0.32 -7.41
CA ARG A 43 14.47 -0.15 -6.30
C ARG A 43 15.11 -1.33 -5.54
N THR A 44 16.02 -2.06 -6.17
CA THR A 44 16.79 -3.12 -5.49
C THR A 44 17.74 -2.56 -4.43
N ASN A 45 18.10 -1.28 -4.55
CA ASN A 45 19.01 -0.59 -3.64
C ASN A 45 18.26 0.16 -2.54
N ILE A 46 17.13 0.79 -2.90
CA ILE A 46 16.36 1.64 -1.98
C ILE A 46 14.89 1.68 -2.40
N GLU A 47 14.00 1.71 -1.41
CA GLU A 47 12.56 1.94 -1.58
C GLU A 47 12.20 3.30 -0.97
N ILE A 48 11.39 4.08 -1.70
CA ILE A 48 10.79 5.32 -1.19
C ILE A 48 9.32 5.00 -0.92
N ASP A 49 8.99 4.69 0.33
CA ASP A 49 7.66 4.24 0.77
C ASP A 49 6.72 5.40 1.12
N MET A 50 7.26 6.58 1.39
CA MET A 50 6.48 7.78 1.66
C MET A 50 7.21 9.04 1.18
N ILE A 51 6.43 10.01 0.68
CA ILE A 51 6.91 11.37 0.40
C ILE A 51 5.86 12.38 0.88
N LYS A 52 6.34 13.49 1.43
CA LYS A 52 5.53 14.64 1.77
C LYS A 52 6.26 15.91 1.35
N ILE A 53 5.63 16.68 0.47
CA ILE A 53 6.16 17.96 0.01
C ILE A 53 5.28 19.07 0.58
N THR A 54 5.89 20.06 1.21
CA THR A 54 5.20 21.21 1.80
C THR A 54 6.03 22.47 1.59
N GLY A 55 5.37 23.62 1.51
CA GLY A 55 6.03 24.92 1.35
C GLY A 55 5.19 25.90 0.54
N PRO A 56 5.62 27.16 0.42
CA PRO A 56 4.87 28.19 -0.28
C PRO A 56 4.57 27.84 -1.75
N ASP A 57 5.53 27.18 -2.42
CA ASP A 57 5.44 26.83 -3.84
C ASP A 57 4.67 25.53 -4.09
N PHE A 58 4.32 24.79 -3.03
CA PHE A 58 3.66 23.48 -3.11
C PHE A 58 2.24 23.46 -2.53
N LYS A 59 1.60 24.63 -2.38
CA LYS A 59 0.24 24.75 -1.79
C LYS A 59 -0.82 23.96 -2.55
N GLU A 60 -0.65 23.87 -3.88
CA GLU A 60 -1.57 23.16 -4.77
C GLU A 60 -1.20 21.68 -4.98
N VAL A 61 -0.13 21.20 -4.32
CA VAL A 61 0.30 19.82 -4.47
C VAL A 61 -0.47 18.91 -3.51
N ASP A 62 -1.26 17.99 -4.08
CA ASP A 62 -1.87 16.94 -3.30
C ASP A 62 -0.86 15.80 -3.10
N ASN A 63 -0.39 15.64 -1.86
CA ASN A 63 0.58 14.60 -1.49
C ASN A 63 0.06 13.17 -1.71
N ARG A 64 -1.27 12.96 -1.79
CA ARG A 64 -1.86 11.66 -2.11
C ARG A 64 -1.61 11.28 -3.58
N LEU A 65 -1.62 12.26 -4.48
CA LEU A 65 -1.27 12.03 -5.90
C LEU A 65 0.22 11.70 -6.06
N LEU A 66 1.09 12.29 -5.25
CA LEU A 66 2.51 11.92 -5.22
C LEU A 66 2.67 10.49 -4.72
N SER A 67 1.97 10.10 -3.66
CA SER A 67 1.97 8.73 -3.15
C SER A 67 1.43 7.73 -4.17
N LEU A 68 0.34 8.07 -4.89
CA LEU A 68 -0.13 7.27 -6.02
C LEU A 68 0.95 7.12 -7.10
N THR A 69 1.70 8.20 -7.37
CA THR A 69 2.81 8.17 -8.34
C THR A 69 3.94 7.24 -7.88
N LEU A 70 4.28 7.20 -6.58
CA LEU A 70 5.26 6.24 -6.05
C LEU A 70 4.88 4.80 -6.42
N VAL A 71 3.61 4.42 -6.25
CA VAL A 71 3.13 3.05 -6.57
C VAL A 71 3.06 2.82 -8.08
N LYS A 72 2.63 3.82 -8.88
CA LYS A 72 2.58 3.76 -10.36
C LYS A 72 3.96 3.56 -10.97
N GLU A 73 4.95 4.30 -10.49
CA GLU A 73 6.35 4.24 -10.97
C GLU A 73 7.13 3.12 -10.29
N LYS A 74 6.49 2.30 -9.45
CA LYS A 74 7.10 1.17 -8.74
C LYS A 74 8.25 1.59 -7.82
N MET A 75 8.20 2.78 -7.26
CA MET A 75 9.14 3.24 -6.24
C MET A 75 8.84 2.60 -4.88
N THR A 76 7.57 2.27 -4.63
CA THR A 76 7.07 1.37 -3.60
C THR A 76 5.94 0.50 -4.14
N ASP A 77 5.54 -0.54 -3.42
CA ASP A 77 4.37 -1.37 -3.80
C ASP A 77 3.09 -0.97 -3.08
N ALA A 78 3.18 -0.22 -2.00
CA ALA A 78 2.00 0.23 -1.26
C ALA A 78 2.21 1.58 -0.57
N VAL A 79 1.14 2.37 -0.46
CA VAL A 79 1.07 3.61 0.31
C VAL A 79 -0.19 3.60 1.16
N ILE A 80 -0.15 4.28 2.32
CA ILE A 80 -1.24 4.29 3.30
C ILE A 80 -1.64 5.73 3.61
N PHE A 81 -2.95 5.95 3.72
CA PHE A 81 -3.56 7.20 4.16
C PHE A 81 -4.36 6.97 5.44
N SER A 82 -4.19 7.84 6.42
CA SER A 82 -5.02 7.87 7.62
C SER A 82 -6.45 8.37 7.32
N PRO A 83 -7.39 8.24 8.26
CA PRO A 83 -8.77 8.72 8.07
C PRO A 83 -8.89 10.21 7.76
N ASP A 84 -7.91 11.02 8.14
CA ASP A 84 -7.82 12.45 7.79
C ASP A 84 -7.16 12.70 6.40
N GLY A 85 -6.92 11.64 5.63
CA GLY A 85 -6.34 11.72 4.28
C GLY A 85 -4.85 12.03 4.23
N VAL A 86 -4.15 11.97 5.37
CA VAL A 86 -2.72 12.24 5.45
C VAL A 86 -1.91 10.98 5.14
N ASN A 87 -0.85 11.14 4.34
CA ASN A 87 0.11 10.07 4.06
C ASN A 87 0.76 9.55 5.33
N GLN A 88 0.79 8.23 5.49
CA GLN A 88 1.36 7.56 6.65
C GLN A 88 2.53 6.67 6.23
N GLN A 89 3.53 6.59 7.09
CA GLN A 89 4.60 5.62 6.91
C GLN A 89 4.09 4.23 7.29
N PRO A 90 4.23 3.22 6.42
CA PRO A 90 3.69 1.88 6.70
C PRO A 90 4.19 1.28 8.02
N ALA A 91 5.45 1.50 8.37
CA ALA A 91 6.03 1.03 9.63
C ALA A 91 5.32 1.58 10.87
N ASP A 92 4.89 2.84 10.85
CA ASP A 92 4.23 3.48 12.00
C ASP A 92 2.82 2.94 12.22
N ILE A 93 2.12 2.64 11.12
CA ILE A 93 0.72 2.19 11.16
C ILE A 93 0.61 0.67 11.41
N LEU A 94 1.53 -0.13 10.86
CA LEU A 94 1.41 -1.59 10.82
C LEU A 94 2.23 -2.30 11.89
N TYR A 95 3.21 -1.61 12.51
CA TYR A 95 4.15 -2.27 13.41
C TYR A 95 3.46 -2.93 14.61
N LYS A 96 3.62 -4.24 14.73
CA LYS A 96 3.04 -5.08 15.78
C LYS A 96 1.51 -5.05 15.89
N LYS A 97 0.78 -4.52 14.88
CA LYS A 97 -0.69 -4.47 14.88
C LYS A 97 -1.29 -5.81 14.44
N ASN A 98 -2.47 -6.13 14.99
CA ASN A 98 -3.39 -7.04 14.33
C ASN A 98 -3.97 -6.30 13.12
N ILE A 99 -4.01 -6.93 11.96
CA ILE A 99 -4.40 -6.25 10.72
C ILE A 99 -5.63 -6.95 10.14
N LEU A 100 -6.67 -6.19 9.87
CA LEU A 100 -7.82 -6.66 9.12
C LEU A 100 -7.97 -5.83 7.85
N THR A 101 -7.92 -6.49 6.70
CA THR A 101 -7.96 -5.83 5.39
C THR A 101 -9.18 -6.27 4.61
N ILE A 102 -9.90 -5.30 4.03
CA ILE A 102 -10.91 -5.54 3.00
C ILE A 102 -10.40 -4.97 1.66
N ARG A 103 -10.39 -5.81 0.63
CA ARG A 103 -10.00 -5.41 -0.73
C ARG A 103 -11.24 -5.16 -1.58
N GLY A 104 -11.25 -4.04 -2.28
CA GLY A 104 -12.34 -3.72 -3.20
C GLY A 104 -12.01 -2.59 -4.17
N SER A 105 -12.90 -2.37 -5.13
CA SER A 105 -12.82 -1.21 -6.03
C SER A 105 -13.42 0.05 -5.38
N PHE A 106 -14.38 -0.13 -4.44
CA PHE A 106 -15.09 0.93 -3.72
C PHE A 106 -15.55 2.08 -4.64
N ARG A 107 -16.34 1.72 -5.66
CA ARG A 107 -16.75 2.62 -6.73
C ARG A 107 -18.26 2.62 -6.98
N PRO A 108 -19.02 3.30 -6.14
CA PRO A 108 -18.70 3.81 -4.80
C PRO A 108 -18.63 2.71 -3.74
N VAL A 109 -18.31 3.10 -2.51
CA VAL A 109 -18.54 2.24 -1.33
C VAL A 109 -20.05 1.97 -1.20
N THR A 110 -20.40 0.71 -1.05
CA THR A 110 -21.80 0.28 -0.91
C THR A 110 -22.11 -0.17 0.51
N LYS A 111 -23.39 -0.23 0.86
CA LYS A 111 -23.84 -0.80 2.15
C LYS A 111 -23.35 -2.24 2.33
N VAL A 112 -23.25 -3.01 1.25
CA VAL A 112 -22.72 -4.38 1.29
C VAL A 112 -21.24 -4.40 1.70
N ASN A 113 -20.44 -3.46 1.20
CA ASN A 113 -19.03 -3.36 1.62
C ASN A 113 -18.90 -3.07 3.12
N ILE A 114 -19.74 -2.17 3.65
CA ILE A 114 -19.73 -1.82 5.06
C ILE A 114 -20.22 -3.01 5.90
N ASP A 115 -21.31 -3.66 5.51
CA ASP A 115 -21.82 -4.85 6.20
C ASP A 115 -20.80 -6.01 6.22
N MET A 116 -20.15 -6.27 5.09
CA MET A 116 -19.06 -7.26 5.03
C MET A 116 -17.91 -6.90 5.98
N PHE A 117 -17.56 -5.62 6.05
CA PHE A 117 -16.50 -5.12 6.90
C PHE A 117 -16.85 -5.24 8.39
N GLU A 118 -18.05 -4.80 8.80
CA GLU A 118 -18.54 -4.88 10.19
C GLU A 118 -18.63 -6.32 10.67
N ASN A 119 -19.25 -7.21 9.87
CA ASN A 119 -19.33 -8.64 10.20
C ASN A 119 -17.94 -9.31 10.23
N GLY A 120 -17.07 -8.96 9.28
CA GLY A 120 -15.69 -9.46 9.24
C GLY A 120 -14.90 -9.02 10.48
N MET A 121 -15.04 -7.76 10.88
CA MET A 121 -14.42 -7.22 12.09
C MET A 121 -14.91 -7.95 13.35
N GLN A 122 -16.22 -8.12 13.49
CA GLN A 122 -16.79 -8.87 14.62
C GLN A 122 -16.22 -10.29 14.69
N LYS A 123 -16.18 -11.00 13.56
CA LYS A 123 -15.61 -12.35 13.48
C LYS A 123 -14.12 -12.38 13.82
N PHE A 124 -13.37 -11.39 13.41
CA PHE A 124 -11.95 -11.30 13.69
C PHE A 124 -11.67 -11.06 15.17
N LEU A 125 -12.48 -10.24 15.84
CA LEU A 125 -12.42 -9.96 17.27
C LEU A 125 -12.84 -11.15 18.15
N GLU A 126 -13.62 -12.11 17.63
CA GLU A 126 -13.91 -13.37 18.35
C GLU A 126 -12.63 -14.20 18.62
N ASN A 127 -11.55 -13.95 17.90
CA ASN A 127 -10.27 -14.61 18.14
C ASN A 127 -9.61 -14.03 19.38
N SER A 128 -9.41 -14.86 20.41
CA SER A 128 -8.81 -14.47 21.70
C SER A 128 -7.39 -13.90 21.64
N LYS A 129 -6.74 -13.99 20.47
CA LYS A 129 -5.40 -13.40 20.22
C LYS A 129 -5.45 -12.03 19.57
N VAL A 130 -6.64 -11.52 19.31
CA VAL A 130 -6.85 -10.19 18.72
C VAL A 130 -7.33 -9.25 19.80
N GLU A 131 -6.58 -8.20 20.02
CA GLU A 131 -6.92 -7.11 20.94
C GLU A 131 -7.43 -5.92 20.11
N GLU A 132 -8.63 -5.43 20.43
CA GLU A 132 -9.27 -4.34 19.69
C GLU A 132 -8.42 -3.07 19.69
N GLU A 133 -7.79 -2.73 20.81
CA GLU A 133 -6.90 -1.58 20.96
C GLU A 133 -5.67 -1.65 20.05
N ASN A 134 -5.30 -2.86 19.62
CA ASN A 134 -4.15 -3.11 18.77
C ASN A 134 -4.54 -3.53 17.33
N LEU A 135 -5.80 -3.28 16.96
CA LEU A 135 -6.33 -3.59 15.63
C LEU A 135 -6.13 -2.44 14.66
N GLN A 136 -5.54 -2.74 13.50
CA GLN A 136 -5.47 -1.83 12.36
C GLN A 136 -6.41 -2.33 11.26
N LEU A 137 -7.38 -1.51 10.93
CA LEU A 137 -8.35 -1.76 9.87
C LEU A 137 -7.89 -1.07 8.59
N ILE A 138 -7.92 -1.77 7.44
CA ILE A 138 -7.42 -1.27 6.17
C ILE A 138 -8.41 -1.54 5.05
N PHE A 139 -8.79 -0.49 4.33
CA PHE A 139 -9.48 -0.57 3.05
C PHE A 139 -8.45 -0.51 1.93
N GLU A 140 -8.25 -1.61 1.23
CA GLU A 140 -7.24 -1.73 0.19
C GLU A 140 -7.86 -1.59 -1.20
N ILE A 141 -7.28 -0.68 -1.99
CA ILE A 141 -7.57 -0.53 -3.42
C ILE A 141 -6.29 -0.87 -4.19
N THR A 142 -6.34 -1.85 -5.08
CA THR A 142 -5.19 -2.15 -5.93
C THR A 142 -5.09 -1.19 -7.12
N LEU A 143 -3.90 -0.99 -7.67
CA LEU A 143 -3.74 -0.23 -8.92
C LEU A 143 -4.59 -0.79 -10.05
N SER A 144 -4.83 -2.12 -10.10
CA SER A 144 -5.72 -2.73 -11.09
C SER A 144 -7.17 -2.29 -10.90
N ASN A 145 -7.62 -2.11 -9.65
CA ASN A 145 -8.97 -1.63 -9.35
C ASN A 145 -9.14 -0.12 -9.63
N LEU A 146 -8.06 0.63 -9.75
CA LEU A 146 -8.07 2.05 -10.11
C LEU A 146 -8.07 2.26 -11.63
N LYS A 147 -7.62 1.27 -12.43
CA LYS A 147 -7.55 1.39 -13.87
C LYS A 147 -8.95 1.32 -14.50
N MET A 148 -9.24 2.31 -15.34
CA MET A 148 -10.36 2.32 -16.26
C MET A 148 -9.80 2.40 -17.67
N GLU A 149 -10.24 1.52 -18.56
CA GLU A 149 -9.80 1.53 -19.96
C GLU A 149 -8.27 1.59 -20.13
N GLY A 150 -7.53 1.02 -19.16
CA GLY A 150 -6.06 0.97 -19.19
C GLY A 150 -5.35 2.09 -18.43
N GLU A 151 -6.01 3.17 -18.10
CA GLU A 151 -5.42 4.32 -17.38
C GLU A 151 -6.01 4.53 -15.98
N ILE A 152 -5.24 5.19 -15.12
CA ILE A 152 -5.71 5.59 -13.77
C ILE A 152 -6.18 7.04 -13.85
N ASN A 153 -7.47 7.24 -13.52
CA ASN A 153 -8.03 8.56 -13.35
C ASN A 153 -7.71 9.08 -11.93
N GLU A 154 -6.90 10.13 -11.86
CA GLU A 154 -6.45 10.72 -10.58
C GLU A 154 -7.62 11.28 -9.76
N LYS A 155 -8.63 11.87 -10.42
CA LYS A 155 -9.83 12.38 -9.74
C LYS A 155 -10.66 11.24 -9.12
N ASP A 156 -10.92 10.18 -9.89
CA ASP A 156 -11.63 8.98 -9.40
C ASP A 156 -10.89 8.33 -8.22
N PHE A 157 -9.55 8.35 -8.24
CA PHE A 157 -8.75 7.90 -7.10
C PHE A 157 -8.98 8.77 -5.85
N LEU A 158 -8.88 10.11 -6.00
CA LEU A 158 -9.09 11.03 -4.87
C LEU A 158 -10.50 10.91 -4.31
N ASP A 159 -11.51 10.88 -5.17
CA ASP A 159 -12.92 10.75 -4.76
C ASP A 159 -13.15 9.48 -3.93
N ARG A 160 -12.56 8.33 -4.32
CA ARG A 160 -12.66 7.07 -3.55
C ARG A 160 -11.91 7.15 -2.23
N ALA A 161 -10.70 7.69 -2.22
CA ALA A 161 -9.91 7.86 -1.01
C ALA A 161 -10.65 8.79 -0.03
N ASP A 162 -11.19 9.91 -0.52
CA ASP A 162 -11.94 10.87 0.29
C ASP A 162 -13.19 10.26 0.92
N ILE A 163 -13.96 9.46 0.16
CA ILE A 163 -15.14 8.78 0.69
C ILE A 163 -14.74 7.81 1.82
N LEU A 164 -13.73 6.97 1.61
CA LEU A 164 -13.31 6.00 2.61
C LEU A 164 -12.71 6.69 3.85
N CYS A 165 -11.88 7.71 3.66
CA CYS A 165 -11.31 8.49 4.76
C CYS A 165 -12.41 9.23 5.55
N SER A 166 -13.40 9.82 4.88
CA SER A 166 -14.54 10.50 5.54
C SER A 166 -15.40 9.57 6.36
N LEU A 167 -15.42 8.26 6.04
CA LEU A 167 -16.05 7.21 6.84
C LEU A 167 -15.18 6.75 8.03
N GLY A 168 -14.02 7.36 8.23
CA GLY A 168 -13.12 7.03 9.33
C GLY A 168 -12.17 5.86 9.06
N HIS A 169 -11.99 5.47 7.80
CA HIS A 169 -11.17 4.30 7.46
C HIS A 169 -9.76 4.66 6.99
N THR A 170 -8.80 3.83 7.38
CA THR A 170 -7.44 3.85 6.80
C THR A 170 -7.48 3.23 5.41
N VAL A 171 -6.91 3.92 4.43
CA VAL A 171 -6.90 3.50 3.02
C VAL A 171 -5.49 3.10 2.60
N MET A 172 -5.35 1.94 1.97
CA MET A 172 -4.11 1.48 1.35
C MET A 172 -4.28 1.41 -0.17
N ILE A 173 -3.34 1.98 -0.89
CA ILE A 173 -3.22 1.76 -2.33
C ILE A 173 -2.06 0.82 -2.57
N SER A 174 -2.28 -0.27 -3.30
CA SER A 174 -1.27 -1.29 -3.50
C SER A 174 -1.11 -1.74 -4.95
N ASN A 175 0.05 -2.31 -5.25
CA ASN A 175 0.32 -3.01 -6.51
C ASN A 175 0.21 -4.55 -6.35
N TYR A 176 -0.28 -5.03 -5.22
CA TYR A 176 -0.39 -6.45 -4.92
C TYR A 176 -1.64 -7.06 -5.55
N LYS A 177 -1.52 -7.60 -6.76
CA LYS A 177 -2.63 -8.29 -7.42
C LYS A 177 -3.06 -9.56 -6.67
N LYS A 178 -2.11 -10.25 -6.04
CA LYS A 178 -2.30 -11.56 -5.38
C LYS A 178 -2.30 -11.41 -3.85
N TYR A 179 -3.24 -12.06 -3.19
CA TYR A 179 -3.41 -11.97 -1.74
C TYR A 179 -2.18 -12.42 -0.95
N TYR A 180 -1.50 -13.49 -1.39
CA TYR A 180 -0.28 -13.93 -0.70
C TYR A 180 0.82 -12.86 -0.71
N LYS A 181 0.91 -12.05 -1.80
CA LYS A 181 1.86 -10.92 -1.86
C LYS A 181 1.51 -9.81 -0.88
N LEU A 182 0.22 -9.52 -0.70
CA LEU A 182 -0.23 -8.59 0.32
C LEU A 182 0.16 -9.08 1.72
N ILE A 183 -0.07 -10.37 2.02
CA ILE A 183 0.29 -10.97 3.30
C ILE A 183 1.81 -10.97 3.52
N GLU A 184 2.61 -11.29 2.51
CA GLU A 184 4.08 -11.16 2.58
C GLU A 184 4.50 -9.74 2.96
N TYR A 185 3.92 -8.74 2.33
CA TYR A 185 4.20 -7.34 2.63
C TYR A 185 3.82 -6.96 4.06
N LEU A 186 2.59 -7.23 4.47
CA LEU A 186 2.12 -6.92 5.82
C LEU A 186 2.93 -7.66 6.90
N SER A 187 3.40 -8.87 6.59
CA SER A 187 4.22 -9.70 7.48
C SER A 187 5.60 -9.12 7.80
N GLN A 188 6.07 -8.14 7.03
CA GLN A 188 7.32 -7.42 7.31
C GLN A 188 7.19 -6.53 8.55
N PHE A 189 5.98 -6.03 8.83
CA PHE A 189 5.72 -5.09 9.92
C PHE A 189 5.16 -5.75 11.17
N THR A 190 4.43 -6.86 11.02
CA THR A 190 3.78 -7.52 12.15
C THR A 190 3.89 -9.04 12.11
N LYS A 191 3.94 -9.63 13.31
CA LYS A 191 3.77 -11.08 13.53
C LYS A 191 2.43 -11.40 14.20
N ALA A 192 1.60 -10.38 14.44
CA ALA A 192 0.28 -10.55 15.01
C ALA A 192 -0.71 -11.16 13.99
N ARG A 193 -1.96 -11.30 14.38
CA ARG A 193 -2.99 -11.90 13.51
C ARG A 193 -3.34 -10.97 12.34
N MET A 194 -3.53 -11.59 11.19
CA MET A 194 -4.00 -10.91 9.99
C MET A 194 -5.27 -11.57 9.47
N GLY A 195 -6.25 -10.76 9.09
CA GLY A 195 -7.51 -11.18 8.49
C GLY A 195 -7.71 -10.53 7.13
N LEU A 196 -8.29 -11.30 6.20
CA LEU A 196 -8.72 -10.81 4.90
C LEU A 196 -10.23 -10.97 4.77
N ILE A 197 -10.92 -9.87 4.47
CA ILE A 197 -12.33 -9.89 4.09
C ILE A 197 -12.37 -9.89 2.57
N ILE A 198 -12.92 -10.96 2.01
CA ILE A 198 -12.94 -11.19 0.56
C ILE A 198 -14.34 -11.59 0.09
N GLY A 199 -14.74 -11.12 -1.09
CA GLY A 199 -15.96 -11.56 -1.75
C GLY A 199 -15.83 -12.99 -2.31
N VAL A 200 -16.97 -13.61 -2.60
CA VAL A 200 -17.04 -15.00 -3.09
C VAL A 200 -16.25 -15.18 -4.39
N ASP A 201 -16.35 -14.23 -5.32
CA ASP A 201 -15.62 -14.31 -6.60
C ASP A 201 -14.10 -14.31 -6.40
N ASN A 202 -13.60 -13.45 -5.53
CA ASN A 202 -12.18 -13.41 -5.17
C ASN A 202 -11.74 -14.69 -4.43
N LEU A 203 -12.64 -15.28 -3.62
CA LEU A 203 -12.37 -16.55 -2.96
C LEU A 203 -12.24 -17.67 -3.98
N LEU A 204 -13.12 -17.75 -4.98
CA LEU A 204 -13.03 -18.71 -6.07
C LEU A 204 -11.72 -18.55 -6.85
N GLU A 205 -11.32 -17.32 -7.16
CA GLU A 205 -10.03 -17.02 -7.81
C GLU A 205 -8.84 -17.50 -6.97
N MET A 206 -8.89 -17.37 -5.65
CA MET A 206 -7.84 -17.86 -4.74
C MET A 206 -7.67 -19.38 -4.78
N PHE A 207 -8.69 -20.15 -5.15
CA PHE A 207 -8.60 -21.61 -5.32
C PHE A 207 -8.25 -22.04 -6.74
N ASP A 208 -8.12 -21.13 -7.69
CA ASP A 208 -7.67 -21.44 -9.04
C ASP A 208 -6.14 -21.64 -9.05
N GLU A 209 -5.68 -22.85 -9.37
CA GLU A 209 -4.26 -23.18 -9.47
C GLU A 209 -3.51 -22.29 -10.47
N SER A 210 -4.19 -21.84 -11.53
CA SER A 210 -3.60 -20.94 -12.52
C SER A 210 -3.14 -19.61 -11.94
N TYR A 211 -3.74 -19.19 -10.83
CA TYR A 211 -3.42 -17.98 -10.11
C TYR A 211 -2.00 -18.01 -9.50
N TYR A 212 -1.43 -19.20 -9.26
CA TYR A 212 -0.15 -19.40 -8.56
C TYR A 212 0.96 -19.99 -9.43
N ARG A 213 0.82 -20.00 -10.77
CA ARG A 213 1.83 -20.55 -11.70
C ARG A 213 3.23 -19.97 -11.56
N ASN A 214 3.37 -18.80 -10.92
CA ASN A 214 4.65 -18.15 -10.69
C ASN A 214 5.37 -18.67 -9.43
N LEU A 215 4.74 -19.53 -8.63
CA LEU A 215 5.32 -20.14 -7.42
C LEU A 215 5.76 -21.56 -7.73
N ASN A 216 6.92 -21.97 -7.22
CA ASN A 216 7.45 -23.32 -7.40
C ASN A 216 6.56 -24.38 -6.72
N GLY A 217 6.04 -24.07 -5.52
CA GLY A 217 5.10 -24.90 -4.78
C GLY A 217 3.63 -24.63 -5.10
N GLY A 218 3.35 -23.76 -6.11
CA GLY A 218 2.00 -23.48 -6.59
C GLY A 218 1.05 -23.00 -5.49
N THR A 219 -0.18 -23.50 -5.52
CA THR A 219 -1.26 -23.15 -4.58
C THR A 219 -0.89 -23.47 -3.12
N MET A 220 -0.17 -24.57 -2.88
CA MET A 220 0.21 -24.97 -1.50
C MET A 220 1.20 -24.00 -0.87
N GLU A 221 2.17 -23.50 -1.64
CA GLU A 221 3.10 -22.47 -1.19
C GLU A 221 2.36 -21.18 -0.84
N ALA A 222 1.45 -20.71 -1.73
CA ALA A 222 0.65 -19.53 -1.49
C ALA A 222 -0.24 -19.66 -0.24
N PHE A 223 -0.89 -20.80 -0.05
CA PHE A 223 -1.74 -21.05 1.12
C PHE A 223 -0.90 -21.15 2.40
N GLY A 224 0.31 -21.74 2.32
CA GLY A 224 1.27 -21.68 3.42
C GLY A 224 1.54 -20.24 3.88
N ILE A 225 1.70 -19.29 2.94
CA ILE A 225 1.89 -17.87 3.26
C ILE A 225 0.63 -17.26 3.86
N ILE A 226 -0.54 -17.46 3.20
CA ILE A 226 -1.81 -16.82 3.58
C ILE A 226 -2.29 -17.30 4.96
N PHE A 227 -2.18 -18.59 5.26
CA PHE A 227 -2.75 -19.19 6.48
C PHE A 227 -1.73 -19.39 7.62
N THR A 228 -0.51 -18.90 7.48
CA THR A 228 0.51 -19.00 8.54
C THR A 228 0.17 -18.14 9.77
N ARG A 229 -0.78 -17.17 9.69
CA ARG A 229 -1.02 -16.16 10.74
C ARG A 229 -2.48 -15.90 11.02
#